data_01908d704435277e8526e5c32858341c
#
_entry.id   01908d704435277e8526e5c32858341c
#
_cell.length_a   1.000
_cell.length_b   1.000
_cell.length_c   1.000
_cell.angle_alpha   90.00
_cell.angle_beta   90.00
_cell.angle_gamma   90.00
#
_symmetry.space_group_name_H-M   'P 1'
#
loop_
_entity.id
_entity.type
_entity.pdbx_description
1 polymer ?
#
loop_
_entity_poly.entity_id
_entity_poly.type
_entity_poly.pdbx_seq_one_letter_code
_entity_poly.pdbx_strand_id
1 'polypeptide(L)'
;TLPLQGEDLEVAPLFRESSKLAVPLEHPLAKKSVILAEDLVGEAVLTIDEQHLYHRQISALCESLGATVNRDYEGTSLDTLRQMVVMGMGITFLPALYVTSEIGDSDTLRVTDVKGVTMNRDHALVWRRRSPARLFFRQLAETMRAIIDEQLAGEVTPL
;
A
#
# COMPACT_ATOMS: atom_id res chain seq x y z
N THR A 1 -1.85 -4.52 9.30
CA THR A 1 -0.42 -4.30 8.97
C THR A 1 0.39 -4.03 10.23
N LEU A 2 1.68 -4.34 10.18
CA LEU A 2 2.64 -4.06 11.23
C LEU A 2 3.18 -2.62 11.15
N PRO A 3 3.72 -2.05 12.25
CA PRO A 3 3.88 -2.67 13.57
C PRO A 3 2.61 -2.65 14.42
N LEU A 4 2.43 -3.67 15.23
CA LEU A 4 1.39 -3.75 16.26
C LEU A 4 2.05 -3.78 17.63
N GLN A 5 1.51 -3.01 18.58
CA GLN A 5 2.00 -2.96 19.94
C GLN A 5 1.03 -3.69 20.87
N GLY A 6 1.56 -4.55 21.74
CA GLY A 6 0.79 -5.26 22.75
C GLY A 6 1.58 -6.44 23.31
N GLU A 7 1.92 -6.39 24.60
CA GLU A 7 2.70 -7.45 25.29
C GLU A 7 1.98 -8.81 25.30
N ASP A 8 0.64 -8.81 25.17
CA ASP A 8 -0.20 -10.02 25.20
C ASP A 8 -0.53 -10.55 23.79
N LEU A 9 0.14 -10.06 22.77
CA LEU A 9 -0.06 -10.48 21.38
C LEU A 9 1.02 -11.44 20.92
N GLU A 10 0.62 -12.43 20.15
CA GLU A 10 1.49 -13.29 19.32
C GLU A 10 1.28 -12.88 17.87
N VAL A 11 2.37 -12.64 17.16
CA VAL A 11 2.38 -12.12 15.80
C VAL A 11 3.05 -13.15 14.90
N ALA A 12 2.38 -13.57 13.86
CA ALA A 12 2.94 -14.40 12.79
C ALA A 12 3.01 -13.56 11.51
N PRO A 13 4.19 -13.03 11.12
CA PRO A 13 4.36 -12.35 9.85
C PRO A 13 3.98 -13.27 8.70
N LEU A 14 3.34 -12.73 7.68
CA LEU A 14 2.89 -13.47 6.50
C LEU A 14 3.64 -13.03 5.25
N PHE A 15 3.50 -11.76 4.89
CA PHE A 15 4.12 -11.21 3.69
C PHE A 15 4.29 -9.70 3.77
N ARG A 16 5.15 -9.19 2.92
CA ARG A 16 5.37 -7.77 2.63
C ARG A 16 4.83 -7.45 1.24
N GLU A 17 4.02 -6.43 1.12
CA GLU A 17 3.62 -5.86 -0.17
C GLU A 17 4.19 -4.47 -0.36
N SER A 18 4.54 -4.13 -1.60
CA SER A 18 4.91 -2.78 -1.99
C SER A 18 3.68 -1.94 -2.32
N SER A 19 3.83 -0.62 -2.29
CA SER A 19 2.84 0.29 -2.87
C SER A 19 3.34 0.83 -4.20
N LYS A 20 2.43 0.99 -5.14
CA LYS A 20 2.66 1.50 -6.49
C LYS A 20 2.13 2.92 -6.61
N LEU A 21 2.81 3.77 -7.34
CA LEU A 21 2.31 5.10 -7.68
C LEU A 21 1.21 4.97 -8.73
N ALA A 22 0.07 5.62 -8.47
CA ALA A 22 -1.03 5.77 -9.40
C ALA A 22 -1.19 7.23 -9.82
N VAL A 23 -1.18 7.48 -11.13
CA VAL A 23 -1.28 8.83 -11.72
C VAL A 23 -2.33 8.85 -12.83
N PRO A 24 -3.05 9.97 -13.03
CA PRO A 24 -3.95 10.12 -14.19
C PRO A 24 -3.14 10.01 -15.49
N LEU A 25 -3.73 9.49 -16.56
CA LEU A 25 -3.04 9.38 -17.86
C LEU A 25 -2.57 10.72 -18.42
N GLU A 26 -3.30 11.79 -18.15
CA GLU A 26 -2.96 13.14 -18.60
C GLU A 26 -1.85 13.79 -17.76
N HIS A 27 -1.49 13.21 -16.62
CA HIS A 27 -0.46 13.76 -15.74
C HIS A 27 0.92 13.71 -16.39
N PRO A 28 1.79 14.73 -16.23
CA PRO A 28 3.14 14.72 -16.79
C PRO A 28 3.96 13.48 -16.42
N LEU A 29 3.80 12.99 -15.18
CA LEU A 29 4.46 11.76 -14.71
C LEU A 29 4.03 10.51 -15.49
N ALA A 30 2.80 10.49 -16.03
CA ALA A 30 2.35 9.37 -16.85
C ALA A 30 3.10 9.22 -18.17
N LYS A 31 3.76 10.27 -18.64
CA LYS A 31 4.51 10.29 -19.91
C LYS A 31 5.98 9.88 -19.74
N LYS A 32 6.47 9.79 -18.51
CA LYS A 32 7.86 9.39 -18.24
C LYS A 32 8.04 7.88 -18.36
N SER A 33 9.10 7.44 -19.00
CA SER A 33 9.46 6.01 -19.04
C SER A 33 9.82 5.46 -17.64
N VAL A 34 10.49 6.28 -16.84
CA VAL A 34 10.86 5.98 -15.44
C VAL A 34 10.53 7.20 -14.59
N ILE A 35 9.91 6.99 -13.45
CA ILE A 35 9.66 8.02 -12.46
C ILE A 35 10.69 7.86 -11.34
N LEU A 36 11.36 8.95 -10.99
CA LEU A 36 12.34 9.01 -9.92
C LEU A 36 11.74 9.66 -8.67
N ALA A 37 12.38 9.45 -7.52
CA ALA A 37 11.98 10.10 -6.26
C ALA A 37 11.91 11.64 -6.39
N GLU A 38 12.87 12.24 -7.08
CA GLU A 38 12.93 13.69 -7.32
C GLU A 38 11.78 14.24 -8.17
N ASP A 39 11.15 13.41 -8.97
CA ASP A 39 9.99 13.80 -9.79
C ASP A 39 8.72 14.04 -8.95
N LEU A 40 8.72 13.60 -7.70
CA LEU A 40 7.59 13.75 -6.78
C LEU A 40 7.70 15.04 -5.93
N VAL A 41 8.80 15.79 -6.05
CA VAL A 41 8.96 17.05 -5.33
C VAL A 41 7.85 18.03 -5.71
N GLY A 42 7.11 18.51 -4.72
CA GLY A 42 6.00 19.45 -4.92
C GLY A 42 4.68 18.83 -5.38
N GLU A 43 4.65 17.53 -5.68
CA GLU A 43 3.42 16.84 -6.04
C GLU A 43 2.43 16.76 -4.86
N ALA A 44 1.13 16.87 -5.18
CA ALA A 44 0.05 16.73 -4.21
C ALA A 44 -0.46 15.28 -4.20
N VAL A 45 -0.22 14.58 -3.10
CA VAL A 45 -0.56 13.16 -2.94
C VAL A 45 -1.87 13.02 -2.16
N LEU A 46 -2.84 12.35 -2.76
CA LEU A 46 -4.11 11.98 -2.13
C LEU A 46 -3.91 10.83 -1.14
N THR A 47 -4.68 10.82 -0.07
CA THR A 47 -4.66 9.76 0.94
C THR A 47 -6.05 9.48 1.48
N ILE A 48 -6.19 8.44 2.27
CA ILE A 48 -7.40 8.14 3.04
C ILE A 48 -7.38 8.88 4.38
N ASP A 49 -8.48 8.80 5.10
CA ASP A 49 -8.68 9.39 6.43
C ASP A 49 -7.44 9.26 7.33
N GLU A 50 -7.10 10.33 8.04
CA GLU A 50 -5.89 10.43 8.87
C GLU A 50 -5.82 9.44 10.05
N GLN A 51 -6.93 8.83 10.45
CA GLN A 51 -6.98 7.79 11.48
C GLN A 51 -6.36 6.47 10.99
N HIS A 52 -6.23 6.28 9.69
CA HIS A 52 -5.64 5.07 9.12
C HIS A 52 -4.10 5.07 9.18
N LEU A 53 -3.53 3.91 9.47
CA LEU A 53 -2.07 3.72 9.41
C LEU A 53 -1.52 4.07 8.02
N TYR A 54 -2.29 3.81 6.97
CA TYR A 54 -1.91 4.09 5.59
C TYR A 54 -1.70 5.59 5.33
N HIS A 55 -2.55 6.46 5.89
CA HIS A 55 -2.36 7.90 5.85
C HIS A 55 -1.00 8.29 6.43
N ARG A 56 -0.66 7.76 7.62
CA ARG A 56 0.62 8.07 8.28
C ARG A 56 1.82 7.63 7.46
N GLN A 57 1.71 6.48 6.78
CA GLN A 57 2.77 5.99 5.89
C GLN A 57 2.95 6.89 4.67
N ILE A 58 1.85 7.31 4.02
CA ILE A 58 1.90 8.27 2.91
C ILE A 58 2.45 9.61 3.37
N SER A 59 2.02 10.13 4.51
CA SER A 59 2.50 11.43 5.04
C SER A 59 4.00 11.41 5.30
N ALA A 60 4.52 10.36 5.93
CA ALA A 60 5.96 10.20 6.16
C ALA A 60 6.74 10.07 4.83
N LEU A 61 6.17 9.39 3.85
CA LEU A 61 6.76 9.27 2.52
C LEU A 61 6.81 10.63 1.82
N CYS A 62 5.70 11.39 1.80
CA CYS A 62 5.63 12.72 1.21
C CYS A 62 6.68 13.65 1.84
N GLU A 63 6.80 13.65 3.17
CA GLU A 63 7.81 14.46 3.88
C GLU A 63 9.23 14.10 3.42
N SER A 64 9.53 12.81 3.26
CA SER A 64 10.86 12.35 2.80
C SER A 64 11.17 12.71 1.35
N LEU A 65 10.15 12.89 0.51
CA LEU A 65 10.27 13.16 -0.93
C LEU A 65 10.11 14.65 -1.29
N GLY A 66 9.75 15.51 -0.32
CA GLY A 66 9.38 16.89 -0.61
C GLY A 66 8.04 17.03 -1.35
N ALA A 67 7.21 15.99 -1.32
CA ALA A 67 5.83 16.01 -1.77
C ALA A 67 4.91 16.53 -0.65
N THR A 68 3.66 16.83 -0.98
CA THR A 68 2.67 17.30 -0.01
C THR A 68 1.46 16.37 0.02
N VAL A 69 0.90 16.14 1.22
CA VAL A 69 -0.40 15.49 1.32
C VAL A 69 -1.48 16.50 0.97
N ASN A 70 -2.35 16.13 0.02
CA ASN A 70 -3.51 16.93 -0.29
C ASN A 70 -4.53 16.83 0.86
N ARG A 71 -4.76 17.94 1.55
CA ARG A 71 -5.65 18.03 2.72
C ARG A 71 -7.07 18.46 2.37
N ASP A 72 -7.29 18.92 1.15
CA ASP A 72 -8.62 19.37 0.70
C ASP A 72 -9.52 18.20 0.35
N TYR A 73 -8.92 17.03 0.09
CA TYR A 73 -9.63 15.83 -0.34
C TYR A 73 -9.05 14.60 0.35
N GLU A 74 -9.90 13.86 1.05
CA GLU A 74 -9.59 12.59 1.66
C GLU A 74 -10.50 11.49 1.13
N GLY A 75 -9.90 10.37 0.72
CA GLY A 75 -10.66 9.19 0.34
C GLY A 75 -11.15 8.42 1.56
N THR A 76 -12.33 7.84 1.48
CA THR A 76 -12.86 6.95 2.52
C THR A 76 -12.40 5.50 2.33
N SER A 77 -11.89 5.17 1.15
CA SER A 77 -11.39 3.84 0.78
C SER A 77 -10.38 3.95 -0.37
N LEU A 78 -9.69 2.85 -0.68
CA LEU A 78 -8.80 2.78 -1.84
C LEU A 78 -9.55 2.98 -3.16
N ASP A 79 -10.80 2.51 -3.25
CA ASP A 79 -11.65 2.73 -4.43
C ASP A 79 -11.97 4.22 -4.64
N THR A 80 -12.28 4.91 -3.55
CA THR A 80 -12.50 6.37 -3.61
C THR A 80 -11.24 7.09 -4.05
N LEU A 81 -10.07 6.73 -3.50
CA LEU A 81 -8.79 7.29 -3.94
C LEU A 81 -8.55 7.05 -5.42
N ARG A 82 -8.78 5.83 -5.90
CA ARG A 82 -8.65 5.49 -7.32
C ARG A 82 -9.54 6.38 -8.19
N GLN A 83 -10.80 6.56 -7.82
CA GLN A 83 -11.72 7.43 -8.56
C GLN A 83 -11.26 8.90 -8.57
N MET A 84 -10.75 9.40 -7.46
CA MET A 84 -10.21 10.76 -7.37
C MET A 84 -8.99 10.94 -8.28
N VAL A 85 -8.10 9.94 -8.36
CA VAL A 85 -6.97 9.95 -9.31
C VAL A 85 -7.48 9.96 -10.75
N VAL A 86 -8.42 9.10 -11.10
CA VAL A 86 -9.03 9.06 -12.45
C VAL A 86 -9.63 10.41 -12.83
N MET A 87 -10.23 11.13 -11.88
CA MET A 87 -10.79 12.48 -12.09
C MET A 87 -9.72 13.58 -12.15
N GLY A 88 -8.43 13.25 -12.01
CA GLY A 88 -7.34 14.22 -12.09
C GLY A 88 -7.17 15.08 -10.83
N MET A 89 -7.70 14.66 -9.67
CA MET A 89 -7.63 15.44 -8.43
C MET A 89 -6.26 15.37 -7.75
N GLY A 90 -5.37 14.49 -8.20
CA GLY A 90 -4.03 14.32 -7.68
C GLY A 90 -3.47 12.93 -8.03
N ILE A 91 -2.36 12.60 -7.41
CA ILE A 91 -1.71 11.29 -7.51
C ILE A 91 -1.83 10.56 -6.17
N THR A 92 -1.64 9.24 -6.14
CA THR A 92 -1.60 8.49 -4.88
C THR A 92 -0.70 7.27 -4.98
N PHE A 93 -0.41 6.64 -3.84
CA PHE A 93 0.16 5.31 -3.81
C PHE A 93 -0.97 4.30 -3.54
N LEU A 94 -0.92 3.12 -4.14
CA LEU A 94 -1.90 2.05 -3.95
C LEU A 94 -1.17 0.75 -3.63
N PRO A 95 -1.68 -0.06 -2.68
CA PRO A 95 -1.09 -1.36 -2.39
C PRO A 95 -1.04 -2.27 -3.62
N ALA A 96 0.06 -3.03 -3.80
CA ALA A 96 0.25 -3.86 -4.98
C ALA A 96 -0.87 -4.89 -5.19
N LEU A 97 -1.34 -5.54 -4.12
CA LEU A 97 -2.45 -6.52 -4.22
C LEU A 97 -3.77 -5.86 -4.64
N TYR A 98 -4.03 -4.62 -4.16
CA TYR A 98 -5.19 -3.86 -4.63
C TYR A 98 -5.07 -3.53 -6.12
N VAL A 99 -3.87 -3.15 -6.57
CA VAL A 99 -3.62 -2.88 -7.99
C VAL A 99 -3.89 -4.12 -8.83
N THR A 100 -3.37 -5.27 -8.44
CA THR A 100 -3.55 -6.53 -9.18
C THR A 100 -5.01 -6.95 -9.22
N SER A 101 -5.75 -6.87 -8.08
CA SER A 101 -7.13 -7.36 -7.99
C SER A 101 -8.18 -6.41 -8.58
N GLU A 102 -8.00 -5.09 -8.42
CA GLU A 102 -9.06 -4.12 -8.70
C GLU A 102 -8.76 -3.19 -9.89
N ILE A 103 -7.51 -3.12 -10.33
CA ILE A 103 -7.14 -2.21 -11.41
C ILE A 103 -6.74 -2.99 -12.67
N GLY A 104 -5.86 -3.99 -12.55
CA GLY A 104 -5.35 -4.72 -13.70
C GLY A 104 -4.73 -3.78 -14.75
N ASP A 105 -4.99 -4.09 -16.02
CA ASP A 105 -4.64 -3.22 -17.16
C ASP A 105 -5.70 -2.12 -17.29
N SER A 106 -5.39 -0.95 -16.77
CA SER A 106 -6.34 0.19 -16.72
C SER A 106 -6.14 1.14 -17.90
N ASP A 107 -7.24 1.52 -18.53
CA ASP A 107 -7.30 2.54 -19.58
C ASP A 107 -7.45 3.97 -19.02
N THR A 108 -7.52 4.13 -17.69
CA THR A 108 -7.87 5.41 -17.06
C THR A 108 -6.78 6.00 -16.19
N LEU A 109 -5.84 5.18 -15.74
CA LEU A 109 -4.71 5.63 -14.93
C LEU A 109 -3.47 4.77 -15.20
N ARG A 110 -2.31 5.36 -14.98
CA ARG A 110 -1.04 4.63 -15.01
C ARG A 110 -0.63 4.25 -13.59
N VAL A 111 -0.32 2.97 -13.41
CA VAL A 111 0.29 2.44 -12.18
C VAL A 111 1.72 2.02 -12.46
N THR A 112 2.66 2.44 -11.61
CA THR A 112 4.08 2.15 -11.81
C THR A 112 4.87 2.22 -10.51
N ASP A 113 6.08 1.67 -10.53
CA ASP A 113 7.05 1.89 -9.47
C ASP A 113 7.72 3.25 -9.60
N VAL A 114 8.17 3.78 -8.46
CA VAL A 114 9.03 4.96 -8.42
C VAL A 114 10.43 4.51 -8.03
N LYS A 115 11.40 4.76 -8.89
CA LYS A 115 12.79 4.37 -8.64
C LYS A 115 13.36 5.17 -7.47
N GLY A 116 13.94 4.46 -6.52
CA GLY A 116 14.49 5.06 -5.29
C GLY A 116 13.46 5.30 -4.18
N VAL A 117 12.20 4.90 -4.40
CA VAL A 117 11.13 4.99 -3.39
C VAL A 117 10.69 3.58 -3.00
N THR A 118 10.59 3.34 -1.71
CA THR A 118 10.08 2.08 -1.17
C THR A 118 9.05 2.40 -0.09
N MET A 119 7.81 2.02 -0.33
CA MET A 119 6.75 2.04 0.66
C MET A 119 6.16 0.64 0.77
N ASN A 120 6.50 -0.04 1.87
CA ASN A 120 6.10 -1.42 2.12
C ASN A 120 5.09 -1.51 3.25
N ARG A 121 4.25 -2.53 3.17
CA ARG A 121 3.29 -2.91 4.20
C ARG A 121 3.53 -4.35 4.60
N ASP A 122 3.86 -4.59 5.86
CA ASP A 122 4.03 -5.94 6.41
C ASP A 122 2.69 -6.43 6.95
N HIS A 123 2.24 -7.57 6.47
CA HIS A 123 1.01 -8.22 6.87
C HIS A 123 1.30 -9.38 7.80
N ALA A 124 0.48 -9.53 8.83
CA ALA A 124 0.62 -10.59 9.82
C ALA A 124 -0.74 -11.09 10.31
N LEU A 125 -0.80 -12.34 10.69
CA LEU A 125 -1.86 -12.87 11.54
C LEU A 125 -1.51 -12.59 13.00
N VAL A 126 -2.49 -12.08 13.77
CA VAL A 126 -2.26 -11.66 15.16
C VAL A 126 -3.35 -12.22 16.05
N TRP A 127 -2.97 -12.76 17.19
CA TRP A 127 -3.91 -13.26 18.18
C TRP A 127 -3.39 -13.03 19.61
N ARG A 128 -4.29 -13.16 20.58
CA ARG A 128 -3.88 -13.10 21.98
C ARG A 128 -3.05 -14.33 22.35
N ARG A 129 -1.89 -14.13 22.97
CA ARG A 129 -0.95 -15.18 23.39
C ARG A 129 -1.60 -16.27 24.25
N ARG A 130 -2.57 -15.88 25.08
CA ARG A 130 -3.34 -16.79 25.97
C ARG A 130 -4.63 -17.33 25.33
N SER A 131 -4.83 -17.16 24.02
CA SER A 131 -6.01 -17.69 23.34
C SER A 131 -6.06 -19.23 23.45
N PRO A 132 -7.22 -19.80 23.82
CA PRO A 132 -7.40 -21.27 23.74
C PRO A 132 -7.18 -21.82 22.34
N ALA A 133 -7.43 -21.04 21.30
CA ALA A 133 -7.28 -21.40 19.90
C ALA A 133 -5.86 -21.11 19.33
N ARG A 134 -4.86 -20.84 20.18
CA ARG A 134 -3.51 -20.47 19.71
C ARG A 134 -2.88 -21.48 18.74
N LEU A 135 -3.08 -22.76 18.96
CA LEU A 135 -2.54 -23.81 18.08
C LEU A 135 -3.19 -23.76 16.70
N PHE A 136 -4.50 -23.53 16.66
CA PHE A 136 -5.23 -23.33 15.41
C PHE A 136 -4.71 -22.13 14.65
N PHE A 137 -4.48 -20.99 15.32
CA PHE A 137 -3.95 -19.78 14.66
C PHE A 137 -2.55 -19.98 14.12
N ARG A 138 -1.69 -20.74 14.78
CA ARG A 138 -0.37 -21.09 14.25
C ARG A 138 -0.47 -21.94 12.99
N GLN A 139 -1.29 -22.97 13.00
CA GLN A 139 -1.54 -23.80 11.81
C GLN A 139 -2.15 -23.00 10.67
N LEU A 140 -3.08 -22.08 10.99
CA LEU A 140 -3.66 -21.16 10.01
C LEU A 140 -2.60 -20.27 9.39
N ALA A 141 -1.68 -19.70 10.18
CA ALA A 141 -0.60 -18.88 9.67
C ALA A 141 0.34 -19.65 8.73
N GLU A 142 0.67 -20.91 9.06
CA GLU A 142 1.47 -21.78 8.20
C GLU A 142 0.75 -22.08 6.89
N THR A 143 -0.54 -22.42 6.95
CA THR A 143 -1.37 -22.63 5.75
C THR A 143 -1.45 -21.37 4.89
N MET A 144 -1.66 -20.21 5.49
CA MET A 144 -1.69 -18.94 4.77
C MET A 144 -0.37 -18.64 4.08
N ARG A 145 0.77 -18.87 4.74
CA ARG A 145 2.09 -18.69 4.11
C ARG A 145 2.25 -19.60 2.89
N ALA A 146 1.89 -20.88 3.00
CA ALA A 146 1.99 -21.81 1.88
C ALA A 146 1.14 -21.35 0.69
N ILE A 147 -0.09 -20.86 0.92
CA ILE A 147 -0.96 -20.32 -0.12
C ILE A 147 -0.37 -19.04 -0.73
N ILE A 148 0.19 -18.15 0.10
CA ILE A 148 0.82 -16.92 -0.35
C ILE A 148 2.02 -17.23 -1.27
N ASP A 149 2.87 -18.18 -0.86
CA ASP A 149 4.03 -18.61 -1.64
C ASP A 149 3.63 -19.23 -2.99
N GLU A 150 2.51 -19.94 -3.01
CA GLU A 150 2.01 -20.61 -4.22
C GLU A 150 1.29 -19.62 -5.16
N GLN A 151 0.43 -18.76 -4.62
CA GLN A 151 -0.52 -17.98 -5.41
C GLN A 151 -0.10 -16.52 -5.64
N LEU A 152 0.75 -15.96 -4.77
CA LEU A 152 1.18 -14.56 -4.82
C LEU A 152 2.68 -14.41 -5.07
N ALA A 153 3.34 -15.48 -5.53
CA ALA A 153 4.76 -15.44 -5.88
C ALA A 153 5.04 -14.36 -6.93
N GLY A 154 5.91 -13.41 -6.60
CA GLY A 154 6.26 -12.26 -7.46
C GLY A 154 5.41 -11.00 -7.24
N GLU A 155 4.27 -11.09 -6.56
CA GLU A 155 3.45 -9.92 -6.20
C GLU A 155 3.78 -9.39 -4.79
N VAL A 156 4.14 -10.31 -3.90
CA VAL A 156 4.52 -10.01 -2.52
C VAL A 156 5.83 -10.71 -2.16
N THR A 157 6.45 -10.26 -1.07
CA THR A 157 7.65 -10.90 -0.49
C THR A 157 7.24 -11.64 0.78
N PRO A 158 7.45 -12.97 0.89
CA PRO A 158 7.24 -13.72 2.12
C PRO A 158 8.06 -13.18 3.30
N LEU A 159 7.51 -13.30 4.54
CA LEU A 159 8.15 -12.86 5.79
C LEU A 159 8.34 -14.01 6.78
#